data_1fc39bbd915c68bc28796e61bcd297ca
#
_entry.id   1fc39bbd915c68bc28796e61bcd297ca
#
_cell.length_a   1.000
_cell.length_b   1.000
_cell.length_c   1.000
_cell.angle_alpha   90.00
_cell.angle_beta   90.00
_cell.angle_gamma   90.00
#
_symmetry.space_group_name_H-M   'P 1'
#
loop_
_entity.id
_entity.type
_entity.pdbx_description
1 polymer ?
#
loop_
_entity_poly.entity_id
_entity_poly.type
_entity_poly.pdbx_seq_one_letter_code
_entity_poly.pdbx_strand_id
1 'polypeptide(L)'
;MATKSNRLVPARAIHPGEILREELQERGIKQKEFAQLIGVQPTHLNEFIKGKRNLNEDLAMKFERYLGIPFKSWMNLHNGYVYDCKAIEERKIEEERAADYEAACAQLFNLHILYKRLGIAQLSCVLRVQ
;
A
#
# COMPACT_ATOMS: atom_id res chain seq x y z
N MET A 1 -0.67 18.99 17.02
CA MET A 1 -1.88 18.48 16.37
C MET A 1 -1.53 17.92 15.01
N ALA A 2 -1.72 16.65 14.82
CA ALA A 2 -1.52 16.06 13.51
C ALA A 2 -2.61 16.56 12.55
N THR A 3 -2.28 17.52 11.72
CA THR A 3 -3.08 17.82 10.55
C THR A 3 -3.13 16.53 9.72
N LYS A 4 -4.30 15.93 9.58
CA LYS A 4 -4.49 14.89 8.59
C LYS A 4 -3.97 15.44 7.27
N SER A 5 -2.84 14.94 6.84
CA SER A 5 -2.31 15.24 5.52
C SER A 5 -3.41 14.93 4.53
N ASN A 6 -3.94 15.94 3.87
CA ASN A 6 -4.97 15.78 2.84
C ASN A 6 -4.37 15.19 1.54
N ARG A 7 -3.35 14.36 1.72
CA ARG A 7 -2.69 13.66 0.62
C ARG A 7 -3.59 12.54 0.15
N LEU A 8 -3.93 12.59 -1.12
CA LEU A 8 -4.68 11.51 -1.76
C LEU A 8 -3.89 10.21 -1.65
N VAL A 9 -4.53 9.16 -1.15
CA VAL A 9 -3.95 7.82 -1.10
C VAL A 9 -4.06 7.20 -2.49
N PRO A 10 -2.95 6.84 -3.14
CA PRO A 10 -3.00 6.22 -4.45
C PRO A 10 -3.65 4.83 -4.38
N ALA A 11 -4.21 4.39 -5.49
CA ALA A 11 -4.78 3.04 -5.60
C ALA A 11 -3.70 1.95 -5.50
N ARG A 12 -2.49 2.26 -5.96
CA ARG A 12 -1.35 1.36 -5.97
C ARG A 12 -0.07 2.12 -5.63
N ALA A 13 0.77 1.51 -4.80
CA ALA A 13 2.11 2.03 -4.53
C ALA A 13 3.05 1.65 -5.68
N ILE A 14 3.85 2.61 -6.16
CA ILE A 14 4.82 2.39 -7.24
C ILE A 14 6.18 2.10 -6.61
N HIS A 15 6.71 0.91 -6.89
CA HIS A 15 8.02 0.50 -6.41
C HIS A 15 9.13 1.15 -7.26
N PRO A 16 10.25 1.58 -6.65
CA PRO A 16 11.38 2.15 -7.40
C PRO A 16 11.90 1.24 -8.52
N GLY A 17 11.74 -0.08 -8.40
CA GLY A 17 12.10 -1.05 -9.43
C GLY A 17 11.33 -0.87 -10.73
N GLU A 18 10.09 -0.43 -10.68
CA GLU A 18 9.30 -0.12 -11.87
C GLU A 18 9.89 1.07 -12.64
N ILE A 19 10.29 2.09 -11.91
CA ILE A 19 10.95 3.28 -12.48
C ILE A 19 12.29 2.89 -13.13
N LEU A 20 13.06 2.03 -12.46
CA LEU A 20 14.31 1.53 -13.03
C LEU A 20 14.06 0.76 -14.32
N ARG A 21 13.05 -0.08 -14.36
CA ARG A 21 12.71 -0.85 -15.57
C ARG A 21 12.38 0.07 -16.74
N GLU A 22 11.57 1.09 -16.52
CA GLU A 22 11.19 2.07 -17.53
C GLU A 22 12.44 2.83 -18.05
N GLU A 23 13.27 3.27 -17.12
CA GLU A 23 14.51 3.99 -17.45
C GLU A 23 15.46 3.14 -18.29
N LEU A 24 15.64 1.87 -17.96
CA LEU A 24 16.45 0.94 -18.74
C LEU A 24 15.88 0.69 -20.14
N GLN A 25 14.55 0.59 -20.24
CA GLN A 25 13.87 0.44 -21.53
C GLN A 25 14.06 1.66 -22.43
N GLU A 26 13.90 2.86 -21.88
CA GLU A 26 14.11 4.11 -22.64
C GLU A 26 15.54 4.27 -23.12
N ARG A 27 16.52 3.84 -22.34
CA ARG A 27 17.94 3.88 -22.70
C ARG A 27 18.37 2.71 -23.59
N GLY A 28 17.50 1.73 -23.81
CA GLY A 28 17.83 0.53 -24.59
C GLY A 28 18.85 -0.38 -23.91
N ILE A 29 18.98 -0.33 -22.59
CA ILE A 29 19.92 -1.14 -21.81
C ILE A 29 19.18 -2.39 -21.31
N LYS A 30 19.78 -3.56 -21.56
CA LYS A 30 19.24 -4.82 -21.04
C LYS A 30 19.52 -4.92 -19.55
N GLN A 31 18.54 -5.45 -18.81
CA GLN A 31 18.62 -5.62 -17.35
C GLN A 31 19.88 -6.42 -16.95
N LYS A 32 20.19 -7.49 -17.66
CA LYS A 32 21.37 -8.33 -17.39
C LYS A 32 22.69 -7.58 -17.58
N GLU A 33 22.77 -6.79 -18.66
CA GLU A 33 23.94 -5.95 -18.96
C GLU A 33 24.13 -4.87 -17.89
N PHE A 34 23.05 -4.25 -17.47
CA PHE A 34 23.07 -3.24 -16.41
C PHE A 34 23.52 -3.84 -15.08
N ALA A 35 23.03 -5.04 -14.72
CA ALA A 35 23.47 -5.73 -13.52
C ALA A 35 24.97 -6.00 -13.51
N GLN A 36 25.53 -6.41 -14.63
CA GLN A 36 26.97 -6.59 -14.77
C GLN A 36 27.74 -5.27 -14.66
N LEU A 37 27.21 -4.21 -15.25
CA LEU A 37 27.83 -2.89 -15.22
C LEU A 37 27.94 -2.33 -13.80
N ILE A 38 26.89 -2.48 -12.98
CA ILE A 38 26.88 -1.98 -11.61
C ILE A 38 27.47 -2.97 -10.60
N GLY A 39 27.85 -4.17 -11.03
CA GLY A 39 28.43 -5.17 -10.15
C GLY A 39 27.45 -5.83 -9.18
N VAL A 40 26.20 -5.94 -9.58
CA VAL A 40 25.15 -6.61 -8.81
C VAL A 40 24.78 -7.91 -9.52
N GLN A 41 24.44 -8.95 -8.75
CA GLN A 41 23.96 -10.19 -9.34
C GLN A 41 22.66 -9.95 -10.12
N PRO A 42 22.55 -10.50 -11.34
CA PRO A 42 21.32 -10.33 -12.15
C PRO A 42 20.04 -10.75 -11.44
N THR A 43 20.11 -11.76 -10.58
CA THR A 43 18.99 -12.22 -9.76
C THR A 43 18.54 -11.15 -8.79
N HIS A 44 19.47 -10.48 -8.12
CA HIS A 44 19.17 -9.39 -7.18
C HIS A 44 18.50 -8.21 -7.88
N LEU A 45 19.02 -7.82 -9.05
CA LEU A 45 18.43 -6.73 -9.81
C LEU A 45 17.04 -7.09 -10.32
N ASN A 46 16.85 -8.33 -10.78
CA ASN A 46 15.55 -8.82 -11.23
C ASN A 46 14.51 -8.82 -10.09
N GLU A 47 14.90 -9.27 -8.90
CA GLU A 47 14.03 -9.22 -7.72
C GLU A 47 13.67 -7.79 -7.32
N PHE A 48 14.61 -6.86 -7.41
CA PHE A 48 14.37 -5.44 -7.17
C PHE A 48 13.38 -4.86 -8.18
N ILE A 49 13.57 -5.13 -9.47
CA ILE A 49 12.68 -4.66 -10.55
C ILE A 49 11.27 -5.23 -10.40
N LYS A 50 11.14 -6.47 -9.94
CA LYS A 50 9.84 -7.10 -9.67
C LYS A 50 9.18 -6.64 -8.37
N GLY A 51 9.83 -5.78 -7.59
CA GLY A 51 9.31 -5.28 -6.32
C GLY A 51 9.50 -6.22 -5.14
N LYS A 52 10.25 -7.31 -5.29
CA LYS A 52 10.50 -8.29 -4.22
C LYS A 52 11.60 -7.86 -3.25
N ARG A 53 12.45 -6.93 -3.64
CA ARG A 53 13.51 -6.36 -2.81
C ARG A 53 13.34 -4.87 -2.69
N ASN A 54 13.66 -4.35 -1.50
CA ASN A 54 13.66 -2.92 -1.25
C ASN A 54 14.95 -2.28 -1.77
N LEU A 55 14.86 -1.00 -2.07
CA LEU A 55 16.04 -0.19 -2.40
C LEU A 55 16.91 -0.06 -1.15
N ASN A 56 18.19 -0.28 -1.29
CA ASN A 56 19.18 0.05 -0.27
C ASN A 56 20.06 1.22 -0.72
N GLU A 57 20.82 1.76 0.21
CA GLU A 57 21.68 2.92 -0.04
C GLU A 57 22.75 2.62 -1.10
N ASP A 58 23.34 1.42 -1.05
CA ASP A 58 24.37 1.00 -2.00
C ASP A 58 23.84 0.94 -3.44
N LEU A 59 22.64 0.38 -3.62
CA LEU A 59 21.98 0.36 -4.93
C LEU A 59 21.67 1.77 -5.44
N ALA A 60 21.16 2.63 -4.56
CA ALA A 60 20.86 4.01 -4.91
C ALA A 60 22.11 4.78 -5.36
N MET A 61 23.23 4.58 -4.69
CA MET A 61 24.51 5.18 -5.08
C MET A 61 25.00 4.65 -6.42
N LYS A 62 24.87 3.36 -6.68
CA LYS A 62 25.22 2.75 -7.97
C LYS A 62 24.34 3.29 -9.10
N PHE A 63 23.05 3.44 -8.88
CA PHE A 63 22.13 4.02 -9.83
C PHE A 63 22.47 5.48 -10.15
N GLU A 64 22.81 6.28 -9.14
CA GLU A 64 23.29 7.65 -9.35
C GLU A 64 24.52 7.67 -10.26
N ARG A 65 25.48 6.82 -9.97
CA ARG A 65 26.75 6.77 -10.72
C ARG A 65 26.55 6.42 -12.19
N TYR A 66 25.68 5.46 -12.50
CA TYR A 66 25.52 4.95 -13.86
C TYR A 66 24.36 5.55 -14.64
N LEU A 67 23.29 5.94 -13.96
CA LEU A 67 22.11 6.53 -14.60
C LEU A 67 22.06 8.06 -14.49
N GLY A 68 22.84 8.64 -13.59
CA GLY A 68 22.84 10.08 -13.37
C GLY A 68 21.65 10.61 -12.61
N ILE A 69 20.78 9.74 -12.11
CA ILE A 69 19.64 10.13 -11.25
C ILE A 69 20.15 10.24 -9.82
N PRO A 70 19.97 11.40 -9.14
CA PRO A 70 20.52 11.61 -7.80
C PRO A 70 20.09 10.55 -6.79
N PHE A 71 21.00 10.18 -5.90
CA PHE A 71 20.75 9.31 -4.76
C PHE A 71 19.51 9.73 -3.98
N LYS A 72 19.39 11.03 -3.72
CA LYS A 72 18.26 11.59 -2.99
C LYS A 72 16.91 11.31 -3.68
N SER A 73 16.88 11.36 -5.01
CA SER A 73 15.67 11.06 -5.79
C SER A 73 15.27 9.60 -5.63
N TRP A 74 16.22 8.68 -5.70
CA TRP A 74 15.97 7.26 -5.48
C TRP A 74 15.45 6.98 -4.06
N MET A 75 16.06 7.59 -3.05
CA MET A 75 15.61 7.44 -1.67
C MET A 75 14.23 8.05 -1.45
N ASN A 76 13.90 9.15 -2.09
CA ASN A 76 12.56 9.74 -2.04
C ASN A 76 11.51 8.82 -2.68
N LEU A 77 11.83 8.18 -3.79
CA LEU A 77 10.97 7.18 -4.43
C LEU A 77 10.73 5.99 -3.49
N HIS A 78 11.76 5.50 -2.83
CA HIS A 78 11.65 4.42 -1.87
C HIS A 78 10.78 4.80 -0.66
N ASN A 79 11.04 5.96 -0.08
CA ASN A 79 10.27 6.46 1.07
C ASN A 79 8.81 6.69 0.70
N GLY A 80 8.55 7.24 -0.48
CA GLY A 80 7.20 7.40 -1.01
C GLY A 80 6.48 6.06 -1.18
N TYR A 81 7.17 5.06 -1.70
CA TYR A 81 6.64 3.70 -1.82
C TYR A 81 6.26 3.10 -0.48
N VAL A 82 7.15 3.18 0.51
CA VAL A 82 6.89 2.67 1.86
C VAL A 82 5.69 3.37 2.50
N TYR A 83 5.62 4.68 2.37
CA TYR A 83 4.50 5.47 2.86
C TYR A 83 3.19 5.06 2.19
N ASP A 84 3.18 4.98 0.87
CA ASP A 84 1.99 4.63 0.10
C ASP A 84 1.49 3.21 0.41
N CYS A 85 2.40 2.24 0.59
CA CYS A 85 2.03 0.89 1.02
C CYS A 85 1.31 0.88 2.36
N LYS A 86 1.84 1.62 3.34
CA LYS A 86 1.22 1.73 4.67
C LYS A 86 -0.13 2.45 4.62
N ALA A 87 -0.21 3.54 3.86
CA ALA A 87 -1.45 4.30 3.71
C ALA A 87 -2.56 3.48 3.05
N ILE A 88 -2.20 2.67 2.05
CA ILE A 88 -3.14 1.75 1.38
C ILE A 88 -3.62 0.67 2.35
N GLU A 89 -2.71 0.10 3.13
CA GLU A 89 -3.04 -0.91 4.14
C GLU A 89 -3.99 -0.35 5.20
N GLU A 90 -3.68 0.82 5.75
CA GLU A 90 -4.54 1.49 6.73
C GLU A 90 -5.92 1.78 6.16
N ARG A 91 -6.01 2.26 4.92
CA ARG A 91 -7.29 2.49 4.25
C ARG A 91 -8.10 1.20 4.11
N LYS A 92 -7.49 0.09 3.74
CA LYS A 92 -8.16 -1.21 3.66
C LYS A 92 -8.72 -1.64 5.00
N ILE A 93 -7.94 -1.49 6.07
CA ILE A 93 -8.38 -1.82 7.43
C ILE A 93 -9.56 -0.94 7.83
N GLU A 94 -9.52 0.36 7.53
CA GLU A 94 -10.63 1.28 7.81
C GLU A 94 -11.89 0.91 7.01
N GLU A 95 -11.75 0.57 5.73
CA GLU A 95 -12.86 0.13 4.88
C GLU A 95 -13.48 -1.18 5.40
N GLU A 96 -12.66 -2.15 5.81
CA GLU A 96 -13.13 -3.41 6.41
C GLU A 96 -13.88 -3.15 7.71
N ARG A 97 -13.36 -2.29 8.60
CA ARG A 97 -14.03 -1.91 9.85
C ARG A 97 -15.35 -1.18 9.58
N ALA A 98 -15.39 -0.29 8.61
CA ALA A 98 -16.61 0.40 8.22
C ALA A 98 -17.65 -0.57 7.67
N ALA A 99 -17.25 -1.53 6.85
CA ALA A 99 -18.14 -2.58 6.33
C ALA A 99 -18.70 -3.46 7.46
N ASP A 100 -17.87 -3.86 8.42
CA ASP A 100 -18.30 -4.62 9.60
C ASP A 100 -19.29 -3.83 10.45
N TYR A 101 -19.04 -2.55 10.66
CA TYR A 101 -19.92 -1.66 11.39
C TYR A 101 -21.27 -1.50 10.68
N GLU A 102 -21.28 -1.29 9.38
CA GLU A 102 -22.51 -1.20 8.58
C GLU A 102 -23.29 -2.51 8.61
N ALA A 103 -22.62 -3.64 8.51
CA ALA A 103 -23.25 -4.96 8.62
C ALA A 103 -23.89 -5.16 10.00
N ALA A 104 -23.20 -4.78 11.07
CA ALA A 104 -23.73 -4.83 12.43
C ALA A 104 -24.94 -3.92 12.60
N CYS A 105 -24.89 -2.69 12.08
CA CYS A 105 -26.02 -1.76 12.09
C CYS A 105 -27.22 -2.30 11.32
N ALA A 106 -26.99 -2.91 10.15
CA ALA A 106 -28.05 -3.53 9.35
C ALA A 106 -28.72 -4.69 10.10
N GLN A 107 -27.95 -5.52 10.79
CA GLN A 107 -28.47 -6.59 11.63
C GLN A 107 -29.33 -6.06 12.79
N LEU A 108 -28.87 -5.01 13.47
CA LEU A 108 -29.61 -4.36 14.53
C LEU A 108 -30.91 -3.74 14.00
N PHE A 109 -30.87 -3.12 12.84
CA PHE A 109 -32.04 -2.56 12.18
C PHE A 109 -33.07 -3.65 11.82
N ASN A 110 -32.61 -4.77 11.28
CA ASN A 110 -33.46 -5.93 10.96
C ASN A 110 -34.10 -6.52 12.22
N LEU A 111 -33.36 -6.63 13.32
CA LEU A 111 -33.87 -7.05 14.61
C LEU A 111 -34.93 -6.07 15.14
N HIS A 112 -34.70 -4.78 15.00
CA HIS A 112 -35.66 -3.76 15.41
C HIS A 112 -36.98 -3.86 14.63
N ILE A 113 -36.92 -4.08 13.31
CA ILE A 113 -38.11 -4.34 12.49
C ILE A 113 -38.83 -5.60 12.96
N LEU A 114 -38.10 -6.66 13.24
CA LEU A 114 -38.64 -7.93 13.73
C LEU A 114 -39.36 -7.73 15.09
N TYR A 115 -38.77 -6.98 16.00
CA TYR A 115 -39.38 -6.66 17.30
C TYR A 115 -40.64 -5.82 17.15
N LYS A 116 -40.68 -4.89 16.23
CA LYS A 116 -41.93 -4.13 15.93
C LYS A 116 -43.04 -5.03 15.41
N ARG A 117 -42.74 -6.07 14.65
CA ARG A 117 -43.71 -7.03 14.15
C ARG A 117 -44.21 -7.96 15.26
N LEU A 118 -43.34 -8.31 16.21
CA LEU A 118 -43.67 -9.23 17.33
C LEU A 118 -44.30 -8.53 18.52
N GLY A 119 -44.20 -7.21 18.60
CA GLY A 119 -44.78 -6.41 19.69
C GLY A 119 -43.76 -6.01 20.76
N ILE A 120 -44.13 -5.00 21.52
CA ILE A 120 -43.27 -4.35 22.55
C ILE A 120 -42.93 -5.27 23.72
N ALA A 121 -43.77 -6.21 24.06
CA ALA A 121 -43.55 -7.14 25.17
C ALA A 121 -42.30 -8.01 25.02
N GLN A 122 -41.99 -8.41 23.78
CA GLN A 122 -40.78 -9.19 23.49
C GLN A 122 -39.52 -8.35 23.55
N LEU A 123 -39.57 -7.09 23.15
CA LEU A 123 -38.46 -6.16 23.26
C LEU A 123 -38.05 -5.98 24.73
N SER A 124 -39.04 -5.84 25.64
CA SER A 124 -38.80 -5.74 27.09
C SER A 124 -38.11 -6.98 27.67
N CYS A 125 -38.46 -8.17 27.19
CA CYS A 125 -37.83 -9.42 27.62
C CYS A 125 -36.35 -9.48 27.18
N VAL A 126 -36.04 -9.06 25.96
CA VAL A 126 -34.67 -9.04 25.48
C VAL A 126 -33.79 -8.04 26.27
N LEU A 127 -34.33 -6.87 26.59
CA LEU A 127 -33.62 -5.87 27.40
C LEU A 127 -33.38 -6.33 28.84
N ARG A 128 -34.24 -7.17 29.39
CA ARG A 128 -34.07 -7.72 30.76
C ARG A 128 -32.98 -8.79 30.85
N VAL A 129 -32.60 -9.41 29.76
CA VAL A 129 -31.56 -10.46 29.73
C VAL A 129 -30.17 -9.83 29.73
N GLN A 130 -30.04 -8.57 29.44
CA GLN A 130 -28.80 -7.82 29.59
C GLN A 130 -28.64 -7.33 31.04
#